data_8895b36c355d85b471c097e57ea318fe
#
_entry.id   8895b36c355d85b471c097e57ea318fe
#
_cell.length_a   1.000
_cell.length_b   1.000
_cell.length_c   1.000
_cell.angle_alpha   90.00
_cell.angle_beta   90.00
_cell.angle_gamma   90.00
#
_symmetry.space_group_name_H-M   'P 1'
#
loop_
_entity.id
_entity.type
_entity.pdbx_description
1 polymer ?
#
loop_
_entity_poly.entity_id
_entity_poly.type
_entity_poly.pdbx_seq_one_letter_code
_entity_poly.pdbx_strand_id
1 'polypeptide(L)'
;SSDLTKDEERLALPIMGRQQSFDNPWDVYAMSTYNTITSLSESTSNPDLLYAGTDDGIIQYTNDGGKTWTKMTVDKLPGSPSTAFVNDIKVDLHNDQVAYVALDNHKYGDYAPYLYKTTNGGKKWTSITNGIPKGTLVWRIVQDHVNPKLMFLGTEYGVYVSFDQGDQWHKFSTGLPTISVRDLAIQKRENDLVLGTFGRSFYVLDDYSPLRSITLESIDQTAILFETRKALQYNPIRGGTSSQGGSFFTAKNPDYGALFTFYLKDGHKTIKATRQKKEKEKMTEEDIPFPGWEVLDAEKQEPKAQAILVIQNEAGEVIDRIYTPHKKGIQRISWDLKQPYVSVANADSKRESLNAFRLNVAPGNYTVSLYQQIGGQVTELIGPQSFEVDRIRENVLKNPLADMRQDYIDQLMALDMDIDLASHSFKKSSKHLKTLLKALPYVETSQKYLSSTLHALRDRMHSVDRLLEGSSSKAEVGEKDNLTLSYRLYFAANGLMDNSYGPTPLHMESFEVAKTLFSELKPMIENFVLDVKTASAKMEEAGAPVVLD
;
A
#
# COMPACT_ATOMS: atom_id res chain seq x y z
N SER A 1 33.50 26.37 -35.70
CA SER A 1 33.00 26.22 -34.33
C SER A 1 31.50 26.28 -34.34
N SER A 2 30.88 25.30 -33.79
CA SER A 2 29.42 25.28 -33.66
C SER A 2 29.05 25.97 -32.36
N ASP A 3 28.86 27.29 -32.42
CA ASP A 3 28.17 28.00 -31.33
C ASP A 3 26.68 27.55 -31.36
N LEU A 4 26.26 26.90 -30.30
CA LEU A 4 24.89 26.39 -30.19
C LEU A 4 23.91 27.44 -29.65
N THR A 5 24.36 28.65 -29.35
CA THR A 5 23.58 29.77 -28.82
C THR A 5 23.39 30.89 -29.87
N LYS A 6 22.76 32.01 -29.50
CA LYS A 6 22.69 33.21 -30.34
C LYS A 6 23.97 34.05 -30.22
N ASP A 7 24.70 33.88 -29.13
CA ASP A 7 25.89 34.67 -28.78
C ASP A 7 25.58 36.19 -28.69
N GLU A 8 24.39 36.54 -28.17
CA GLU A 8 23.98 37.90 -27.93
C GLU A 8 24.62 38.45 -26.64
N GLU A 9 25.03 39.71 -26.67
CA GLU A 9 25.58 40.33 -25.46
C GLU A 9 24.48 40.51 -24.41
N ARG A 10 24.66 39.90 -23.25
CA ARG A 10 23.72 39.89 -22.13
C ARG A 10 23.26 41.28 -21.71
N LEU A 11 24.22 42.21 -21.65
CA LEU A 11 23.98 43.59 -21.20
C LEU A 11 23.14 44.42 -22.18
N ALA A 12 23.06 44.01 -23.45
CA ALA A 12 22.21 44.65 -24.46
C ALA A 12 20.74 44.30 -24.36
N LEU A 13 20.40 43.22 -23.65
CA LEU A 13 19.03 42.69 -23.58
C LEU A 13 18.25 43.37 -22.43
N PRO A 14 17.07 43.93 -22.69
CA PRO A 14 16.23 44.44 -21.62
C PRO A 14 15.56 43.29 -20.86
N ILE A 15 15.58 43.31 -19.53
CA ILE A 15 14.84 42.43 -18.65
C ILE A 15 13.80 43.25 -17.92
N MET A 16 12.55 42.83 -17.95
CA MET A 16 11.40 43.56 -17.38
C MET A 16 11.32 45.01 -17.88
N GLY A 17 11.65 45.22 -19.17
CA GLY A 17 11.60 46.52 -19.82
C GLY A 17 12.76 47.47 -19.52
N ARG A 18 13.83 47.01 -18.86
CA ARG A 18 15.03 47.78 -18.56
C ARG A 18 16.29 47.08 -19.03
N GLN A 19 17.19 47.81 -19.63
CA GLN A 19 18.53 47.29 -19.83
C GLN A 19 19.24 47.10 -18.48
N GLN A 20 20.06 46.08 -18.38
CA GLN A 20 20.89 45.86 -17.21
C GLN A 20 21.79 47.05 -16.99
N SER A 21 21.76 47.64 -15.80
CA SER A 21 22.52 48.83 -15.44
C SER A 21 23.14 48.64 -14.05
N PHE A 22 24.03 49.59 -13.72
CA PHE A 22 24.62 49.67 -12.38
C PHE A 22 23.59 49.74 -11.25
N ASP A 23 22.35 50.15 -11.54
CA ASP A 23 21.25 50.27 -10.59
C ASP A 23 20.53 48.92 -10.35
N ASN A 24 20.86 47.86 -11.10
CA ASN A 24 20.31 46.51 -10.94
C ASN A 24 21.42 45.45 -10.71
N PRO A 25 22.34 45.64 -9.75
CA PRO A 25 23.51 44.75 -9.56
C PRO A 25 23.10 43.31 -9.17
N TRP A 26 21.92 43.11 -8.60
CA TRP A 26 21.43 41.78 -8.15
C TRP A 26 21.10 40.85 -9.29
N ASP A 27 20.66 41.35 -10.45
CA ASP A 27 20.35 40.52 -11.60
C ASP A 27 21.57 39.81 -12.16
N VAL A 28 22.76 40.46 -12.06
CA VAL A 28 24.04 39.88 -12.50
C VAL A 28 24.47 38.70 -11.63
N TYR A 29 24.17 38.74 -10.33
CA TYR A 29 24.57 37.70 -9.37
C TYR A 29 23.54 36.61 -9.20
N ALA A 30 22.26 36.92 -9.44
CA ALA A 30 21.15 35.97 -9.24
C ALA A 30 20.82 35.12 -10.46
N MET A 31 21.38 35.45 -11.63
CA MET A 31 21.06 34.74 -12.88
C MET A 31 22.30 34.01 -13.42
N SER A 32 22.06 32.81 -13.98
CA SER A 32 23.04 32.09 -14.78
C SER A 32 23.59 32.98 -15.91
N THR A 33 24.81 32.71 -16.33
CA THR A 33 25.35 33.29 -17.55
C THR A 33 24.37 33.06 -18.71
N TYR A 34 24.05 34.13 -19.44
CA TYR A 34 23.26 34.07 -20.65
C TYR A 34 24.01 33.33 -21.77
N ASN A 35 23.36 32.93 -22.85
CA ASN A 35 23.91 32.09 -23.90
C ASN A 35 24.36 30.70 -23.37
N THR A 36 23.47 30.05 -22.64
CA THR A 36 23.75 28.77 -21.98
C THR A 36 22.85 27.66 -22.57
N ILE A 37 23.43 26.49 -22.78
CA ILE A 37 22.63 25.30 -23.07
C ILE A 37 21.90 24.90 -21.79
N THR A 38 20.56 24.95 -21.82
CA THR A 38 19.70 24.66 -20.69
C THR A 38 19.14 23.25 -20.71
N SER A 39 19.07 22.66 -21.89
CA SER A 39 18.63 21.28 -22.05
C SER A 39 19.35 20.58 -23.19
N LEU A 40 19.71 19.32 -22.96
CA LEU A 40 20.34 18.44 -23.94
C LEU A 40 19.62 17.10 -23.91
N SER A 41 19.30 16.55 -25.09
CA SER A 41 18.66 15.23 -25.20
C SER A 41 19.31 14.43 -26.30
N GLU A 42 19.72 13.21 -25.96
CA GLU A 42 20.21 12.18 -26.88
C GLU A 42 19.09 11.18 -27.14
N SER A 43 19.00 10.67 -28.38
CA SER A 43 18.09 9.58 -28.70
C SER A 43 18.58 8.26 -28.07
N THR A 44 17.66 7.49 -27.54
CA THR A 44 17.95 6.17 -26.95
C THR A 44 18.25 5.08 -27.99
N SER A 45 17.82 5.28 -29.23
CA SER A 45 17.98 4.33 -30.35
C SER A 45 19.01 4.76 -31.37
N ASN A 46 19.35 6.04 -31.44
CA ASN A 46 20.31 6.59 -32.40
C ASN A 46 21.27 7.59 -31.70
N PRO A 47 22.49 7.20 -31.35
CA PRO A 47 23.45 8.03 -30.65
C PRO A 47 23.93 9.25 -31.47
N ASP A 48 23.72 9.26 -32.78
CA ASP A 48 24.06 10.40 -33.65
C ASP A 48 23.00 11.50 -33.61
N LEU A 49 21.82 11.23 -33.06
CA LEU A 49 20.73 12.21 -32.93
C LEU A 49 20.75 12.89 -31.56
N LEU A 50 21.05 14.17 -31.56
CA LEU A 50 21.08 15.02 -30.38
C LEU A 50 20.23 16.28 -30.61
N TYR A 51 19.59 16.76 -29.55
CA TYR A 51 18.93 18.05 -29.52
C TYR A 51 19.51 18.89 -28.38
N ALA A 52 19.72 20.19 -28.62
CA ALA A 52 20.14 21.17 -27.63
C ALA A 52 19.17 22.34 -27.62
N GLY A 53 18.79 22.78 -26.42
CA GLY A 53 17.99 23.98 -26.19
C GLY A 53 18.73 24.98 -25.32
N THR A 54 18.51 26.26 -25.53
CA THR A 54 19.26 27.34 -24.88
C THR A 54 18.36 28.39 -24.22
N ASP A 55 18.91 29.13 -23.27
CA ASP A 55 18.23 30.21 -22.55
C ASP A 55 17.97 31.45 -23.40
N ASP A 56 18.66 31.58 -24.51
CA ASP A 56 18.49 32.66 -25.50
C ASP A 56 17.55 32.28 -26.66
N GLY A 57 16.79 31.16 -26.50
CA GLY A 57 15.73 30.77 -27.43
C GLY A 57 16.22 30.13 -28.72
N ILE A 58 17.26 29.31 -28.67
CA ILE A 58 17.71 28.49 -29.78
C ILE A 58 17.40 27.01 -29.52
N ILE A 59 16.96 26.33 -30.54
CA ILE A 59 16.87 24.89 -30.62
C ILE A 59 17.79 24.44 -31.73
N GLN A 60 18.70 23.52 -31.43
CA GLN A 60 19.59 22.94 -32.44
C GLN A 60 19.49 21.42 -32.38
N TYR A 61 19.60 20.75 -33.53
CA TYR A 61 19.68 19.31 -33.59
C TYR A 61 20.74 18.84 -34.61
N THR A 62 21.32 17.68 -34.32
CA THR A 62 22.28 17.00 -35.19
C THR A 62 21.82 15.57 -35.44
N ASN A 63 22.16 15.01 -36.62
CA ASN A 63 21.93 13.61 -36.97
C ASN A 63 23.25 12.89 -37.29
N ASP A 64 24.38 13.49 -36.95
CA ASP A 64 25.73 12.99 -37.29
C ASP A 64 26.70 13.06 -36.10
N GLY A 65 26.16 12.95 -34.88
CA GLY A 65 26.96 12.98 -33.65
C GLY A 65 27.60 14.35 -33.36
N GLY A 66 26.97 15.44 -33.80
CA GLY A 66 27.44 16.80 -33.51
C GLY A 66 28.42 17.38 -34.53
N LYS A 67 28.66 16.72 -35.67
CA LYS A 67 29.52 17.24 -36.74
C LYS A 67 28.87 18.43 -37.45
N THR A 68 27.59 18.34 -37.69
CA THR A 68 26.76 19.41 -38.24
C THR A 68 25.49 19.63 -37.40
N TRP A 69 25.07 20.90 -37.29
CA TRP A 69 23.92 21.30 -36.51
C TRP A 69 22.92 22.08 -37.36
N THR A 70 21.63 21.72 -37.21
CA THR A 70 20.52 22.49 -37.79
C THR A 70 19.94 23.40 -36.72
N LYS A 71 20.01 24.72 -36.96
CA LYS A 71 19.59 25.77 -36.02
C LYS A 71 18.16 26.23 -36.31
N MET A 72 17.37 26.39 -35.28
CA MET A 72 16.01 26.94 -35.28
C MET A 72 15.84 27.88 -34.09
N THR A 73 15.20 29.03 -34.29
CA THR A 73 14.81 29.96 -33.24
C THR A 73 13.40 29.64 -32.73
N VAL A 74 13.13 29.86 -31.43
CA VAL A 74 11.84 29.53 -30.79
C VAL A 74 10.64 30.26 -31.39
N ASP A 75 10.83 31.41 -32.03
CA ASP A 75 9.79 32.17 -32.76
C ASP A 75 9.23 31.43 -34.01
N LYS A 76 9.92 30.39 -34.46
CA LYS A 76 9.42 29.48 -35.51
C LYS A 76 8.38 28.48 -34.99
N LEU A 77 8.25 28.32 -33.66
CA LEU A 77 7.22 27.50 -33.06
C LEU A 77 5.87 28.25 -33.05
N PRO A 78 4.74 27.56 -33.28
CA PRO A 78 3.45 28.21 -33.40
C PRO A 78 3.07 29.01 -32.15
N GLY A 79 3.01 30.33 -32.25
CA GLY A 79 2.61 31.25 -31.18
C GLY A 79 3.66 31.43 -30.06
N SER A 80 4.90 30.99 -30.26
CA SER A 80 5.96 31.20 -29.31
C SER A 80 6.55 32.61 -29.44
N PRO A 81 6.79 33.34 -28.32
CA PRO A 81 7.49 34.61 -28.36
C PRO A 81 8.99 34.39 -28.64
N SER A 82 9.62 35.34 -29.33
CA SER A 82 11.04 35.28 -29.67
C SER A 82 12.00 35.36 -28.49
N THR A 83 11.49 35.77 -27.34
CA THR A 83 12.20 35.90 -26.06
C THR A 83 12.05 34.67 -25.17
N ALA A 84 11.33 33.61 -25.64
CA ALA A 84 11.08 32.42 -24.86
C ALA A 84 12.39 31.63 -24.61
N PHE A 85 12.48 31.11 -23.43
CA PHE A 85 13.56 30.32 -22.87
C PHE A 85 13.26 28.82 -23.04
N VAL A 86 14.23 28.02 -23.46
CA VAL A 86 14.06 26.57 -23.55
C VAL A 86 14.28 25.94 -22.16
N ASN A 87 13.21 25.48 -21.53
CA ASN A 87 13.29 24.80 -20.23
C ASN A 87 13.71 23.33 -20.37
N ASP A 88 13.10 22.64 -21.34
CA ASP A 88 13.39 21.22 -21.55
C ASP A 88 13.20 20.84 -23.01
N ILE A 89 14.05 19.93 -23.48
CA ILE A 89 13.90 19.27 -24.77
C ILE A 89 14.15 17.79 -24.58
N LYS A 90 13.28 16.94 -25.16
CA LYS A 90 13.36 15.50 -25.06
C LYS A 90 13.11 14.84 -26.41
N VAL A 91 13.99 13.95 -26.82
CA VAL A 91 13.68 12.99 -27.87
C VAL A 91 12.76 11.93 -27.28
N ASP A 92 11.77 11.51 -28.06
CA ASP A 92 10.88 10.42 -27.70
C ASP A 92 11.67 9.11 -27.48
N LEU A 93 11.38 8.40 -26.42
CA LEU A 93 12.12 7.18 -26.06
C LEU A 93 11.90 6.01 -27.02
N HIS A 94 10.84 6.09 -27.86
CA HIS A 94 10.38 5.01 -28.73
C HIS A 94 10.46 5.34 -30.23
N ASN A 95 10.66 6.63 -30.59
CA ASN A 95 10.68 7.07 -31.99
C ASN A 95 11.57 8.30 -32.21
N ASP A 96 12.68 8.16 -32.92
CA ASP A 96 13.65 9.21 -33.23
C ASP A 96 13.09 10.40 -34.03
N GLN A 97 11.97 10.22 -34.72
CA GLN A 97 11.32 11.29 -35.46
C GLN A 97 10.49 12.21 -34.58
N VAL A 98 10.30 11.82 -33.30
CA VAL A 98 9.46 12.56 -32.34
C VAL A 98 10.35 13.21 -31.31
N ALA A 99 10.09 14.48 -31.03
CA ALA A 99 10.72 15.22 -29.93
C ALA A 99 9.72 16.21 -29.33
N TYR A 100 9.98 16.61 -28.09
CA TYR A 100 9.17 17.54 -27.32
C TYR A 100 10.02 18.68 -26.84
N VAL A 101 9.43 19.90 -26.77
CA VAL A 101 10.11 21.06 -26.20
C VAL A 101 9.16 21.85 -25.31
N ALA A 102 9.63 22.18 -24.12
CA ALA A 102 8.95 23.05 -23.15
C ALA A 102 9.67 24.39 -23.08
N LEU A 103 8.90 25.47 -23.20
CA LEU A 103 9.45 26.82 -23.09
C LEU A 103 8.71 27.61 -22.01
N ASP A 104 9.33 28.69 -21.55
CA ASP A 104 8.66 29.71 -20.77
C ASP A 104 9.12 31.12 -21.16
N ASN A 105 8.32 32.10 -20.82
CA ASN A 105 8.61 33.51 -21.07
C ASN A 105 8.29 34.39 -19.86
N HIS A 106 8.29 33.81 -18.64
CA HIS A 106 7.87 34.50 -17.41
C HIS A 106 8.70 35.73 -17.08
N LYS A 107 9.99 35.79 -17.50
CA LYS A 107 10.87 36.94 -17.32
C LYS A 107 10.37 38.18 -18.05
N TYR A 108 9.49 38.01 -19.05
CA TYR A 108 8.84 39.08 -19.81
C TYR A 108 7.35 39.25 -19.43
N GLY A 109 6.92 38.68 -18.27
CA GLY A 109 5.55 38.79 -17.77
C GLY A 109 4.55 37.92 -18.48
N ASP A 110 5.00 36.96 -19.28
CA ASP A 110 4.16 36.03 -20.03
C ASP A 110 4.23 34.66 -19.38
N TYR A 111 3.09 34.23 -18.84
CA TYR A 111 2.95 32.97 -18.08
C TYR A 111 2.17 31.92 -18.88
N ALA A 112 2.00 32.06 -20.18
CA ALA A 112 1.31 31.08 -21.01
C ALA A 112 2.08 29.74 -21.04
N PRO A 113 1.36 28.59 -21.11
CA PRO A 113 2.01 27.31 -21.30
C PRO A 113 2.55 27.19 -22.73
N TYR A 114 3.81 26.87 -22.88
CA TYR A 114 4.45 26.60 -24.15
C TYR A 114 5.02 25.18 -24.16
N LEU A 115 4.36 24.29 -24.89
CA LEU A 115 4.76 22.91 -25.04
C LEU A 115 4.50 22.45 -26.46
N TYR A 116 5.51 21.90 -27.12
CA TYR A 116 5.44 21.55 -28.53
C TYR A 116 5.95 20.13 -28.78
N LYS A 117 5.44 19.52 -29.84
CA LYS A 117 5.81 18.20 -30.33
C LYS A 117 6.15 18.27 -31.82
N THR A 118 7.24 17.63 -32.23
CA THR A 118 7.52 17.30 -33.62
C THR A 118 7.32 15.82 -33.86
N THR A 119 6.91 15.44 -35.06
CA THR A 119 6.79 14.03 -35.51
C THR A 119 7.58 13.75 -36.77
N ASN A 120 8.43 14.70 -37.18
CA ASN A 120 9.19 14.63 -38.42
C ASN A 120 10.64 15.11 -38.28
N GLY A 121 11.29 14.81 -37.17
CA GLY A 121 12.68 15.13 -36.91
C GLY A 121 12.95 16.62 -36.79
N GLY A 122 12.07 17.39 -36.15
CA GLY A 122 12.26 18.82 -35.90
C GLY A 122 11.87 19.75 -37.04
N LYS A 123 11.39 19.25 -38.19
CA LYS A 123 11.04 20.07 -39.35
C LYS A 123 9.74 20.85 -39.16
N LYS A 124 8.77 20.30 -38.45
CA LYS A 124 7.51 20.95 -38.11
C LYS A 124 7.13 20.63 -36.67
N TRP A 125 6.62 21.65 -35.98
CA TRP A 125 6.18 21.55 -34.59
C TRP A 125 4.72 21.92 -34.46
N THR A 126 4.05 21.30 -33.50
CA THR A 126 2.65 21.56 -33.14
C THR A 126 2.56 21.79 -31.64
N SER A 127 1.71 22.71 -31.22
CA SER A 127 1.43 22.93 -29.79
C SER A 127 0.61 21.78 -29.23
N ILE A 128 0.97 21.29 -28.05
CA ILE A 128 0.31 20.19 -27.34
C ILE A 128 -0.05 20.60 -25.90
N THR A 129 -0.70 21.74 -25.72
CA THR A 129 -1.06 22.31 -24.42
C THR A 129 -2.51 22.06 -24.00
N ASN A 130 -3.26 21.21 -24.71
CA ASN A 130 -4.64 20.88 -24.37
C ASN A 130 -4.78 20.33 -22.95
N GLY A 131 -5.68 20.92 -22.15
CA GLY A 131 -5.89 20.52 -20.75
C GLY A 131 -4.98 21.24 -19.74
N ILE A 132 -4.01 22.03 -20.21
CA ILE A 132 -3.17 22.87 -19.33
C ILE A 132 -3.83 24.25 -19.24
N PRO A 133 -4.19 24.74 -18.03
CA PRO A 133 -4.78 26.06 -17.86
C PRO A 133 -3.84 27.19 -18.29
N LYS A 134 -4.41 28.28 -18.80
CA LYS A 134 -3.66 29.51 -19.05
C LYS A 134 -2.97 30.00 -17.76
N GLY A 135 -1.78 30.54 -17.88
CA GLY A 135 -1.00 30.99 -16.74
C GLY A 135 -0.23 29.88 -16.01
N THR A 136 -0.11 28.70 -16.63
CA THR A 136 0.63 27.55 -16.07
C THR A 136 1.94 27.36 -16.84
N LEU A 137 3.06 27.70 -16.24
CA LEU A 137 4.38 27.46 -16.83
C LEU A 137 4.71 25.96 -16.86
N VAL A 138 5.37 25.53 -17.92
CA VAL A 138 5.81 24.15 -18.13
C VAL A 138 7.32 24.08 -17.93
N TRP A 139 7.77 23.19 -17.05
CA TRP A 139 9.20 23.06 -16.69
C TRP A 139 9.86 21.84 -17.31
N ARG A 140 9.27 20.67 -17.12
CA ARG A 140 9.88 19.40 -17.50
C ARG A 140 8.84 18.45 -18.08
N ILE A 141 9.31 17.59 -18.99
CA ILE A 141 8.53 16.51 -19.57
C ILE A 141 9.30 15.19 -19.44
N VAL A 142 8.62 14.13 -19.04
CA VAL A 142 9.17 12.78 -19.05
C VAL A 142 8.16 11.80 -19.65
N GLN A 143 8.68 10.83 -20.40
CA GLN A 143 7.90 9.79 -21.05
C GLN A 143 8.14 8.45 -20.36
N ASP A 144 7.10 7.63 -20.28
CA ASP A 144 7.26 6.26 -19.78
C ASP A 144 8.11 5.42 -20.73
N HIS A 145 8.99 4.62 -20.15
CA HIS A 145 9.94 3.81 -20.90
C HIS A 145 9.33 2.52 -21.49
N VAL A 146 8.05 2.22 -21.20
CA VAL A 146 7.32 1.05 -21.68
C VAL A 146 6.17 1.44 -22.61
N ASN A 147 5.33 2.40 -22.17
CA ASN A 147 4.18 2.87 -22.93
C ASN A 147 4.45 4.27 -23.51
N PRO A 148 4.66 4.42 -24.84
CA PRO A 148 4.95 5.71 -25.47
C PRO A 148 3.85 6.76 -25.25
N LYS A 149 2.61 6.34 -24.97
CA LYS A 149 1.48 7.25 -24.77
C LYS A 149 1.43 7.86 -23.37
N LEU A 150 2.08 7.23 -22.40
CA LEU A 150 2.08 7.71 -21.00
C LEU A 150 3.21 8.72 -20.79
N MET A 151 2.85 9.92 -20.41
CA MET A 151 3.79 11.03 -20.19
C MET A 151 3.41 11.81 -18.95
N PHE A 152 4.41 12.41 -18.32
CA PHE A 152 4.24 13.29 -17.16
C PHE A 152 4.86 14.66 -17.43
N LEU A 153 4.22 15.70 -16.92
CA LEU A 153 4.62 17.08 -17.12
C LEU A 153 4.75 17.79 -15.77
N GLY A 154 5.92 18.34 -15.48
CA GLY A 154 6.17 19.20 -14.34
C GLY A 154 5.81 20.65 -14.68
N THR A 155 4.98 21.29 -13.86
CA THR A 155 4.49 22.63 -14.06
C THR A 155 4.65 23.49 -12.81
N GLU A 156 4.39 24.80 -12.94
CA GLU A 156 4.39 25.73 -11.80
C GLU A 156 3.36 25.34 -10.71
N TYR A 157 2.29 24.64 -11.06
CA TYR A 157 1.21 24.32 -10.12
C TYR A 157 0.98 22.82 -9.95
N GLY A 158 2.02 21.99 -10.07
CA GLY A 158 1.97 20.54 -9.87
C GLY A 158 2.30 19.74 -11.12
N VAL A 159 1.76 18.52 -11.17
CA VAL A 159 2.02 17.53 -12.23
C VAL A 159 0.80 17.34 -13.07
N TYR A 160 1.02 17.13 -14.37
CA TYR A 160 0.00 16.67 -15.32
C TYR A 160 0.44 15.33 -15.90
N VAL A 161 -0.53 14.50 -16.28
CA VAL A 161 -0.34 13.22 -16.96
C VAL A 161 -1.08 13.22 -18.28
N SER A 162 -0.47 12.59 -19.29
CA SER A 162 -1.13 12.32 -20.58
C SER A 162 -1.10 10.81 -20.82
N PHE A 163 -2.18 10.28 -21.42
CA PHE A 163 -2.34 8.89 -21.81
C PHE A 163 -2.38 8.71 -23.34
N ASP A 164 -2.11 9.77 -24.09
CA ASP A 164 -2.23 9.86 -25.55
C ASP A 164 -1.04 10.60 -26.20
N GLN A 165 0.13 10.51 -25.58
CA GLN A 165 1.39 11.10 -26.08
C GLN A 165 1.34 12.64 -26.16
N GLY A 166 0.65 13.29 -25.21
CA GLY A 166 0.59 14.73 -25.05
C GLY A 166 -0.56 15.41 -25.78
N ASP A 167 -1.46 14.68 -26.42
CA ASP A 167 -2.60 15.28 -27.11
C ASP A 167 -3.62 15.89 -26.12
N GLN A 168 -3.77 15.27 -24.91
CA GLN A 168 -4.57 15.78 -23.80
C GLN A 168 -3.83 15.60 -22.46
N TRP A 169 -3.81 16.65 -21.65
CA TRP A 169 -3.21 16.64 -20.32
C TRP A 169 -4.29 16.69 -19.23
N HIS A 170 -4.09 15.87 -18.21
CA HIS A 170 -4.94 15.77 -17.02
C HIS A 170 -4.15 16.14 -15.78
N LYS A 171 -4.72 17.00 -14.92
CA LYS A 171 -4.05 17.34 -13.66
C LYS A 171 -3.93 16.12 -12.75
N PHE A 172 -2.70 15.84 -12.29
CA PHE A 172 -2.38 14.72 -11.44
C PHE A 172 -1.93 15.25 -10.07
N SER A 173 -2.86 15.39 -9.12
CA SER A 173 -2.64 16.17 -7.89
C SER A 173 -2.98 15.44 -6.58
N THR A 174 -3.49 14.20 -6.62
CA THR A 174 -3.84 13.47 -5.40
C THR A 174 -2.59 13.24 -4.55
N GLY A 175 -2.60 13.71 -3.29
CA GLY A 175 -1.47 13.59 -2.37
C GLY A 175 -0.34 14.62 -2.59
N LEU A 176 -0.42 15.44 -3.64
CA LEU A 176 0.56 16.49 -3.95
C LEU A 176 -0.04 17.88 -3.64
N PRO A 177 0.64 18.73 -2.85
CA PRO A 177 0.21 20.11 -2.66
C PRO A 177 0.36 20.90 -3.96
N THR A 178 -0.30 22.07 -4.06
CA THR A 178 -0.04 23.01 -5.15
C THR A 178 1.36 23.59 -4.97
N ILE A 179 2.29 23.16 -5.81
CA ILE A 179 3.70 23.52 -5.75
C ILE A 179 4.34 23.42 -7.14
N SER A 180 5.35 24.24 -7.39
CA SER A 180 6.13 24.15 -8.62
C SER A 180 6.96 22.85 -8.64
N VAL A 181 6.80 22.07 -9.70
CA VAL A 181 7.58 20.86 -9.97
C VAL A 181 8.58 21.18 -11.07
N ARG A 182 9.82 21.41 -10.67
CA ARG A 182 10.90 21.90 -11.53
C ARG A 182 11.64 20.81 -12.27
N ASP A 183 11.60 19.59 -11.73
CA ASP A 183 12.24 18.44 -12.36
C ASP A 183 11.44 17.17 -12.15
N LEU A 184 11.57 16.25 -13.10
CA LEU A 184 10.94 14.93 -13.11
C LEU A 184 11.95 13.88 -13.54
N ALA A 185 11.97 12.76 -12.84
CA ALA A 185 12.76 11.59 -13.22
C ALA A 185 11.95 10.30 -13.03
N ILE A 186 12.16 9.33 -13.93
CA ILE A 186 11.60 7.99 -13.81
C ILE A 186 12.70 7.02 -13.39
N GLN A 187 12.53 6.41 -12.23
CA GLN A 187 13.33 5.27 -11.81
C GLN A 187 12.77 4.01 -12.48
N LYS A 188 13.44 3.55 -13.55
CA LYS A 188 12.90 2.53 -14.48
C LYS A 188 12.72 1.14 -13.86
N ARG A 189 13.59 0.73 -12.92
CA ARG A 189 13.56 -0.60 -12.31
C ARG A 189 12.30 -0.82 -11.45
N GLU A 190 11.94 0.21 -10.65
CA GLU A 190 10.78 0.12 -9.74
C GLU A 190 9.53 0.80 -10.32
N ASN A 191 9.67 1.49 -11.46
CA ASN A 191 8.61 2.32 -12.07
C ASN A 191 8.15 3.46 -11.15
N ASP A 192 9.10 4.12 -10.46
CA ASP A 192 8.78 5.24 -9.60
C ASP A 192 8.92 6.56 -10.35
N LEU A 193 7.98 7.47 -10.11
CA LEU A 193 8.08 8.84 -10.60
C LEU A 193 8.58 9.75 -9.47
N VAL A 194 9.75 10.33 -9.66
CA VAL A 194 10.38 11.24 -8.71
C VAL A 194 10.16 12.68 -9.16
N LEU A 195 9.68 13.53 -8.26
CA LEU A 195 9.39 14.94 -8.49
C LEU A 195 10.32 15.82 -7.67
N GLY A 196 11.10 16.65 -8.34
CA GLY A 196 11.88 17.72 -7.73
C GLY A 196 11.04 18.99 -7.62
N THR A 197 10.73 19.44 -6.40
CA THR A 197 9.85 20.59 -6.17
C THR A 197 10.63 21.83 -5.77
N PHE A 198 10.07 22.99 -6.05
CA PHE A 198 10.67 24.24 -5.57
C PHE A 198 10.23 24.52 -4.12
N GLY A 199 11.16 24.31 -3.20
CA GLY A 199 11.01 24.67 -1.78
C GLY A 199 10.37 23.62 -0.88
N ARG A 200 9.94 22.43 -1.40
CA ARG A 200 9.38 21.36 -0.59
C ARG A 200 10.00 19.98 -0.84
N SER A 201 11.30 19.96 -1.17
CA SER A 201 12.08 18.73 -1.37
C SER A 201 11.51 17.83 -2.49
N PHE A 202 11.62 16.53 -2.34
CA PHE A 202 11.22 15.54 -3.33
C PHE A 202 9.93 14.86 -2.93
N TYR A 203 9.12 14.50 -3.94
CA TYR A 203 8.01 13.58 -3.82
C TYR A 203 8.27 12.38 -4.71
N VAL A 204 7.84 11.21 -4.26
CA VAL A 204 7.97 9.97 -5.02
C VAL A 204 6.59 9.34 -5.13
N LEU A 205 6.19 9.02 -6.35
CA LEU A 205 5.06 8.14 -6.61
C LEU A 205 5.63 6.75 -6.89
N ASP A 206 5.52 5.87 -5.90
CA ASP A 206 5.95 4.48 -6.02
C ASP A 206 5.08 3.76 -7.04
N ASP A 207 5.71 2.99 -7.91
CA ASP A 207 5.09 2.13 -8.91
C ASP A 207 3.90 2.76 -9.64
N TYR A 208 4.19 3.64 -10.61
CA TYR A 208 3.16 4.24 -11.47
C TYR A 208 2.71 3.32 -12.61
N SER A 209 3.27 2.11 -12.74
CA SER A 209 2.99 1.18 -13.85
C SER A 209 1.49 0.89 -14.10
N PRO A 210 0.60 0.90 -13.07
CA PRO A 210 -0.84 0.77 -13.30
C PRO A 210 -1.42 1.82 -14.25
N LEU A 211 -0.81 3.00 -14.35
CA LEU A 211 -1.27 4.06 -15.25
C LEU A 211 -1.08 3.70 -16.74
N ARG A 212 -0.22 2.73 -17.07
CA ARG A 212 0.03 2.29 -18.46
C ARG A 212 -1.21 1.70 -19.15
N SER A 213 -2.10 1.08 -18.38
CA SER A 213 -3.32 0.44 -18.87
C SER A 213 -4.57 1.32 -18.78
N ILE A 214 -4.43 2.56 -18.30
CA ILE A 214 -5.54 3.51 -18.28
C ILE A 214 -5.81 4.06 -19.69
N THR A 215 -7.05 3.90 -20.14
CA THR A 215 -7.60 4.51 -21.35
C THR A 215 -8.95 5.15 -21.04
N LEU A 216 -9.46 6.01 -21.91
CA LEU A 216 -10.79 6.59 -21.75
C LEU A 216 -11.89 5.52 -21.66
N GLU A 217 -11.70 4.38 -22.36
CA GLU A 217 -12.64 3.26 -22.34
C GLU A 217 -12.52 2.46 -21.03
N SER A 218 -11.30 2.29 -20.51
CA SER A 218 -11.09 1.51 -19.29
C SER A 218 -11.68 2.19 -18.05
N ILE A 219 -11.65 3.52 -17.95
CA ILE A 219 -12.23 4.25 -16.81
C ILE A 219 -13.76 4.22 -16.78
N ASP A 220 -14.40 3.84 -17.90
CA ASP A 220 -15.85 3.65 -17.97
C ASP A 220 -16.31 2.27 -17.47
N GLN A 221 -15.41 1.33 -17.29
CA GLN A 221 -15.69 0.03 -16.70
C GLN A 221 -16.05 0.16 -15.21
N THR A 222 -16.87 -0.75 -14.72
CA THR A 222 -17.29 -0.78 -13.30
C THR A 222 -16.10 -0.90 -12.35
N ALA A 223 -15.12 -1.72 -12.72
CA ALA A 223 -13.88 -1.92 -11.98
C ALA A 223 -12.74 -2.28 -12.91
N ILE A 224 -11.51 -2.01 -12.45
CA ILE A 224 -10.27 -2.49 -13.06
C ILE A 224 -9.40 -3.04 -11.94
N LEU A 225 -8.81 -4.20 -12.16
CA LEU A 225 -7.72 -4.71 -11.34
C LEU A 225 -6.45 -4.60 -12.19
N PHE A 226 -5.49 -3.79 -11.75
CA PHE A 226 -4.26 -3.56 -12.50
C PHE A 226 -3.28 -4.70 -12.29
N GLU A 227 -2.41 -4.92 -13.26
CA GLU A 227 -1.36 -5.92 -13.15
C GLU A 227 -0.50 -5.68 -11.91
N THR A 228 -0.28 -6.75 -11.16
CA THR A 228 0.52 -6.74 -9.94
C THR A 228 1.96 -7.14 -10.28
N ARG A 229 2.92 -6.29 -9.97
CA ARG A 229 4.33 -6.60 -10.15
C ARG A 229 4.77 -7.75 -9.24
N LYS A 230 5.89 -8.40 -9.58
CA LYS A 230 6.55 -9.40 -8.74
C LYS A 230 6.74 -8.86 -7.33
N ALA A 231 6.21 -9.56 -6.33
CA ALA A 231 6.34 -9.21 -4.92
C ALA A 231 7.61 -9.84 -4.33
N LEU A 232 8.45 -9.01 -3.70
CA LEU A 232 9.70 -9.47 -3.12
C LEU A 232 9.55 -9.75 -1.63
N GLN A 233 9.86 -10.99 -1.25
CA GLN A 233 9.83 -11.43 0.13
C GLN A 233 11.18 -11.16 0.82
N TYR A 234 11.15 -10.40 1.89
CA TYR A 234 12.29 -10.10 2.77
C TYR A 234 11.81 -9.76 4.17
N ASN A 235 12.71 -9.78 5.15
CA ASN A 235 12.39 -9.31 6.49
C ASN A 235 12.67 -7.81 6.58
N PRO A 236 11.64 -6.95 6.70
CA PRO A 236 11.83 -5.52 6.89
C PRO A 236 12.61 -5.26 8.18
N ILE A 237 13.67 -4.46 8.10
CA ILE A 237 14.38 -4.01 9.30
C ILE A 237 13.44 -3.08 10.06
N ARG A 238 13.00 -3.52 11.23
CA ARG A 238 12.25 -2.68 12.18
C ARG A 238 13.24 -1.75 12.88
N GLY A 239 13.73 -0.75 12.16
CA GLY A 239 14.64 0.26 12.69
C GLY A 239 13.88 1.48 13.14
N GLY A 240 14.00 1.88 14.39
CA GLY A 240 13.58 3.19 14.83
C GLY A 240 14.49 4.27 14.22
N THR A 241 13.93 5.40 13.86
CA THR A 241 14.65 6.63 13.44
C THR A 241 15.39 7.30 14.60
N SER A 242 15.51 6.62 15.73
CA SER A 242 15.98 7.14 17.01
C SER A 242 17.42 7.69 17.00
N SER A 243 18.24 7.30 16.02
CA SER A 243 19.62 7.77 15.90
C SER A 243 19.78 9.04 15.07
N GLN A 244 18.73 9.52 14.40
CA GLN A 244 18.82 10.68 13.48
C GLN A 244 18.41 12.01 14.12
N GLY A 245 17.87 11.99 15.34
CA GLY A 245 17.35 13.18 16.03
C GLY A 245 15.96 13.61 15.56
N GLY A 246 15.26 14.36 16.41
CA GLY A 246 13.87 14.78 16.18
C GLY A 246 13.67 15.82 15.07
N SER A 247 14.74 16.41 14.54
CA SER A 247 14.69 17.42 13.47
C SER A 247 14.82 16.85 12.06
N PHE A 248 15.10 15.55 11.91
CA PHE A 248 15.19 14.93 10.60
C PHE A 248 13.80 14.47 10.11
N PHE A 249 13.44 14.93 8.92
CA PHE A 249 12.28 14.41 8.22
C PHE A 249 12.60 13.02 7.64
N THR A 250 11.72 12.05 7.93
CA THR A 250 11.78 10.72 7.33
C THR A 250 10.46 10.41 6.66
N ALA A 251 10.49 10.06 5.37
CA ALA A 251 9.31 9.55 4.69
C ALA A 251 9.07 8.09 5.08
N LYS A 252 7.80 7.68 5.12
CA LYS A 252 7.44 6.27 5.30
C LYS A 252 7.90 5.48 4.07
N ASN A 253 8.51 4.32 4.27
CA ASN A 253 8.82 3.40 3.18
C ASN A 253 7.52 2.90 2.51
N PRO A 254 7.58 2.48 1.23
CA PRO A 254 6.51 1.73 0.60
C PRO A 254 6.06 0.55 1.47
N ASP A 255 4.78 0.24 1.45
CA ASP A 255 4.25 -0.88 2.22
C ASP A 255 4.86 -2.20 1.70
N TYR A 256 5.33 -3.04 2.64
CA TYR A 256 5.89 -4.35 2.33
C TYR A 256 4.83 -5.29 1.71
N GLY A 257 5.24 -6.08 0.73
CA GLY A 257 4.44 -7.18 0.20
C GLY A 257 3.99 -7.00 -1.25
N ALA A 258 2.90 -7.66 -1.63
CA ALA A 258 2.30 -7.50 -2.96
C ALA A 258 1.37 -6.29 -2.96
N LEU A 259 1.68 -5.30 -3.78
CA LEU A 259 0.90 -4.07 -3.89
C LEU A 259 -0.17 -4.23 -4.95
N PHE A 260 -1.42 -4.42 -4.54
CA PHE A 260 -2.57 -4.46 -5.43
C PHE A 260 -3.10 -3.06 -5.69
N THR A 261 -3.21 -2.70 -6.96
CA THR A 261 -3.85 -1.47 -7.41
C THR A 261 -5.13 -1.81 -8.14
N PHE A 262 -6.23 -1.17 -7.80
CA PHE A 262 -7.50 -1.36 -8.47
C PHE A 262 -8.27 -0.04 -8.57
N TYR A 263 -9.19 0.01 -9.52
CA TYR A 263 -10.07 1.15 -9.74
C TYR A 263 -11.54 0.71 -9.59
N LEU A 264 -12.34 1.54 -8.94
CA LEU A 264 -13.79 1.42 -8.92
C LEU A 264 -14.40 2.69 -9.50
N LYS A 265 -15.28 2.55 -10.51
CA LYS A 265 -15.97 3.67 -11.15
C LYS A 265 -16.83 4.44 -10.16
N ASP A 266 -17.51 3.73 -9.30
CA ASP A 266 -18.40 4.30 -8.29
C ASP A 266 -18.02 3.82 -6.88
N GLY A 267 -18.21 4.71 -5.90
CA GLY A 267 -18.13 4.38 -4.48
C GLY A 267 -19.53 4.13 -3.92
N HIS A 268 -19.64 3.19 -2.99
CA HIS A 268 -20.92 3.01 -2.29
C HIS A 268 -21.23 4.23 -1.42
N LYS A 269 -22.43 4.76 -1.54
CA LYS A 269 -22.95 5.83 -0.69
C LYS A 269 -23.93 5.22 0.29
N THR A 270 -23.59 5.27 1.57
CA THR A 270 -24.47 4.77 2.63
C THR A 270 -25.81 5.52 2.63
N ILE A 271 -26.85 4.89 3.17
CA ILE A 271 -28.18 5.48 3.36
C ILE A 271 -28.02 6.82 4.10
N LYS A 272 -27.23 6.84 5.18
CA LYS A 272 -26.90 8.04 5.96
C LYS A 272 -26.23 9.13 5.13
N ALA A 273 -25.20 8.79 4.35
CA ALA A 273 -24.48 9.76 3.51
C ALA A 273 -25.38 10.34 2.43
N THR A 274 -26.26 9.52 1.85
CA THR A 274 -27.23 9.93 0.85
C THR A 274 -28.25 10.90 1.43
N ARG A 275 -28.80 10.61 2.62
CA ARG A 275 -29.73 11.52 3.32
C ARG A 275 -29.04 12.85 3.67
N GLN A 276 -27.87 12.78 4.31
CA GLN A 276 -27.12 13.99 4.71
C GLN A 276 -26.75 14.88 3.51
N LYS A 277 -26.47 14.29 2.35
CA LYS A 277 -26.23 15.06 1.12
C LYS A 277 -27.50 15.81 0.70
N LYS A 278 -28.66 15.13 0.65
CA LYS A 278 -29.95 15.75 0.32
C LYS A 278 -30.33 16.85 1.32
N GLU A 279 -30.06 16.65 2.60
CA GLU A 279 -30.31 17.65 3.65
C GLU A 279 -29.43 18.89 3.45
N LYS A 280 -28.14 18.73 3.15
CA LYS A 280 -27.24 19.85 2.87
C LYS A 280 -27.67 20.66 1.64
N GLU A 281 -28.19 20.01 0.61
CA GLU A 281 -28.71 20.68 -0.59
C GLU A 281 -29.95 21.52 -0.27
N LYS A 282 -30.76 21.14 0.74
CA LYS A 282 -31.95 21.86 1.20
C LYS A 282 -31.67 22.91 2.28
N MET A 283 -30.54 22.84 2.99
CA MET A 283 -30.18 23.75 4.11
C MET A 283 -30.20 25.26 3.76
N THR A 284 -30.23 25.62 2.49
CA THR A 284 -30.25 27.01 2.04
C THR A 284 -31.66 27.56 1.84
N GLU A 285 -32.71 26.71 1.82
CA GLU A 285 -34.06 27.10 1.36
C GLU A 285 -35.19 26.68 2.31
N GLU A 286 -35.04 25.64 3.13
CA GLU A 286 -36.11 25.08 3.98
C GLU A 286 -35.57 24.46 5.29
N ASP A 287 -36.44 24.36 6.30
CA ASP A 287 -36.19 23.55 7.51
C ASP A 287 -36.02 22.07 7.15
N ILE A 288 -35.01 21.42 7.75
CA ILE A 288 -34.75 20.00 7.50
C ILE A 288 -35.69 19.17 8.41
N PRO A 289 -36.67 18.45 7.83
CA PRO A 289 -37.58 17.63 8.64
C PRO A 289 -36.84 16.44 9.26
N PHE A 290 -37.33 16.00 10.42
CA PHE A 290 -36.85 14.77 11.05
C PHE A 290 -37.05 13.57 10.10
N PRO A 291 -36.02 12.75 9.83
CA PRO A 291 -36.08 11.69 8.81
C PRO A 291 -36.97 10.51 9.19
N GLY A 292 -37.38 10.39 10.43
CA GLY A 292 -38.14 9.26 10.97
C GLY A 292 -37.22 8.17 11.58
N TRP A 293 -37.77 7.46 12.57
CA TRP A 293 -37.03 6.42 13.30
C TRP A 293 -36.66 5.24 12.41
N GLU A 294 -37.55 4.82 11.51
CA GLU A 294 -37.31 3.71 10.58
C GLU A 294 -36.09 3.97 9.67
N VAL A 295 -35.90 5.21 9.19
CA VAL A 295 -34.75 5.60 8.39
C VAL A 295 -33.46 5.54 9.21
N LEU A 296 -33.51 6.04 10.46
CA LEU A 296 -32.35 6.03 11.35
C LEU A 296 -31.95 4.60 11.77
N ASP A 297 -32.92 3.71 11.94
CA ASP A 297 -32.66 2.30 12.25
C ASP A 297 -32.09 1.58 11.03
N ALA A 298 -32.60 1.84 9.83
CA ALA A 298 -32.02 1.32 8.59
C ALA A 298 -30.57 1.77 8.40
N GLU A 299 -30.25 3.05 8.71
CA GLU A 299 -28.87 3.54 8.68
C GLU A 299 -27.93 2.80 9.63
N LYS A 300 -28.41 2.43 10.82
CA LYS A 300 -27.63 1.66 11.81
C LYS A 300 -27.44 0.20 11.42
N GLN A 301 -28.43 -0.37 10.73
CA GLN A 301 -28.43 -1.76 10.31
C GLN A 301 -27.74 -1.98 8.95
N GLU A 302 -27.44 -0.90 8.22
CA GLU A 302 -26.80 -1.00 6.90
C GLU A 302 -25.44 -1.73 6.99
N PRO A 303 -25.26 -2.87 6.30
CA PRO A 303 -24.00 -3.57 6.26
C PRO A 303 -22.91 -2.71 5.59
N LYS A 304 -21.70 -2.74 6.12
CA LYS A 304 -20.57 -2.01 5.52
C LYS A 304 -20.30 -2.51 4.10
N ALA A 305 -20.33 -1.59 3.15
CA ALA A 305 -19.89 -1.89 1.80
C ALA A 305 -18.35 -1.95 1.74
N GLN A 306 -17.82 -3.01 1.15
CA GLN A 306 -16.40 -3.30 1.09
C GLN A 306 -16.00 -3.80 -0.30
N ALA A 307 -14.79 -3.47 -0.73
CA ALA A 307 -14.09 -4.22 -1.76
C ALA A 307 -13.27 -5.31 -1.07
N ILE A 308 -13.17 -6.48 -1.71
CA ILE A 308 -12.50 -7.66 -1.17
C ILE A 308 -11.51 -8.15 -2.21
N LEU A 309 -10.24 -8.23 -1.85
CA LEU A 309 -9.22 -8.91 -2.64
C LEU A 309 -9.07 -10.33 -2.10
N VAL A 310 -9.28 -11.31 -2.96
CA VAL A 310 -9.15 -12.74 -2.63
C VAL A 310 -7.87 -13.25 -3.26
N ILE A 311 -6.95 -13.72 -2.43
CA ILE A 311 -5.65 -14.26 -2.84
C ILE A 311 -5.72 -15.77 -2.80
N GLN A 312 -5.26 -16.44 -3.88
CA GLN A 312 -5.24 -17.89 -4.00
C GLN A 312 -3.85 -18.37 -4.42
N ASN A 313 -3.49 -19.59 -4.02
CA ASN A 313 -2.29 -20.27 -4.50
C ASN A 313 -2.52 -20.93 -5.86
N GLU A 314 -1.50 -21.62 -6.41
CA GLU A 314 -1.58 -22.33 -7.70
C GLU A 314 -2.63 -23.48 -7.69
N ALA A 315 -2.94 -24.03 -6.53
CA ALA A 315 -3.99 -25.06 -6.39
C ALA A 315 -5.42 -24.47 -6.36
N GLY A 316 -5.56 -23.15 -6.39
CA GLY A 316 -6.83 -22.44 -6.28
C GLY A 316 -7.37 -22.34 -4.85
N GLU A 317 -6.57 -22.69 -3.85
CA GLU A 317 -6.93 -22.56 -2.45
C GLU A 317 -6.80 -21.11 -1.99
N VAL A 318 -7.82 -20.63 -1.27
CA VAL A 318 -7.82 -19.26 -0.76
C VAL A 318 -6.83 -19.13 0.40
N ILE A 319 -5.79 -18.33 0.16
CA ILE A 319 -4.74 -18.05 1.15
C ILE A 319 -5.13 -16.89 2.05
N ASP A 320 -5.66 -15.79 1.49
CA ASP A 320 -6.04 -14.62 2.29
C ASP A 320 -7.19 -13.84 1.64
N ARG A 321 -7.86 -13.01 2.44
CA ARG A 321 -8.88 -12.04 2.02
C ARG A 321 -8.61 -10.70 2.65
N ILE A 322 -8.36 -9.69 1.81
CA ILE A 322 -8.14 -8.32 2.26
C ILE A 322 -9.42 -7.52 2.01
N TYR A 323 -9.92 -6.90 3.06
CA TYR A 323 -11.12 -6.09 3.02
C TYR A 323 -10.75 -4.62 3.10
N THR A 324 -11.31 -3.83 2.20
CA THR A 324 -11.09 -2.38 2.16
C THR A 324 -12.41 -1.65 1.90
N PRO A 325 -12.57 -0.39 2.33
CA PRO A 325 -13.79 0.37 2.05
C PRO A 325 -14.06 0.48 0.54
N HIS A 326 -15.33 0.32 0.13
CA HIS A 326 -15.78 0.48 -1.26
C HIS A 326 -15.80 1.97 -1.66
N LYS A 327 -14.66 2.50 -2.12
CA LYS A 327 -14.50 3.90 -2.50
C LYS A 327 -14.31 4.05 -4.01
N LYS A 328 -14.83 5.15 -4.56
CA LYS A 328 -14.59 5.55 -5.96
C LYS A 328 -13.12 5.88 -6.21
N GLY A 329 -12.63 5.55 -7.40
CA GLY A 329 -11.30 5.92 -7.90
C GLY A 329 -10.26 4.81 -7.71
N ILE A 330 -9.01 5.18 -7.92
CA ILE A 330 -7.87 4.26 -7.76
C ILE A 330 -7.58 4.07 -6.28
N GLN A 331 -7.41 2.82 -5.89
CA GLN A 331 -7.05 2.41 -4.54
C GLN A 331 -5.85 1.47 -4.60
N ARG A 332 -5.02 1.55 -3.56
CA ARG A 332 -3.86 0.67 -3.37
C ARG A 332 -3.93 0.01 -2.01
N ILE A 333 -3.63 -1.28 -1.97
CA ILE A 333 -3.56 -2.05 -0.75
C ILE A 333 -2.45 -3.09 -0.87
N SER A 334 -1.68 -3.25 0.20
CA SER A 334 -0.60 -4.23 0.25
C SER A 334 -1.05 -5.50 0.97
N TRP A 335 -0.70 -6.65 0.41
CA TRP A 335 -0.72 -7.95 1.08
C TRP A 335 0.66 -8.24 1.66
N ASP A 336 0.74 -8.52 2.94
CA ASP A 336 1.99 -8.72 3.67
C ASP A 336 2.70 -10.07 3.39
N LEU A 337 2.30 -10.80 2.34
CA LEU A 337 2.82 -12.11 1.95
C LEU A 337 2.70 -13.16 3.04
N LYS A 338 1.65 -13.04 3.86
CA LYS A 338 1.37 -13.97 4.95
C LYS A 338 -0.03 -14.56 4.78
N GLN A 339 -0.14 -15.84 5.09
CA GLN A 339 -1.44 -16.48 5.24
C GLN A 339 -1.93 -16.31 6.69
N PRO A 340 -3.20 -15.92 6.89
CA PRO A 340 -3.77 -15.87 8.22
C PRO A 340 -3.91 -17.28 8.76
N TYR A 341 -3.61 -17.41 10.02
CA TYR A 341 -3.89 -18.58 10.79
C TYR A 341 -5.24 -18.40 11.49
N VAL A 342 -6.23 -19.23 11.14
CA VAL A 342 -7.59 -19.12 11.70
C VAL A 342 -7.68 -19.98 12.94
N SER A 343 -7.74 -19.35 14.11
CA SER A 343 -8.02 -20.01 15.38
C SER A 343 -9.55 -20.13 15.62
N VAL A 344 -9.95 -20.73 16.74
CA VAL A 344 -11.33 -20.92 17.13
C VAL A 344 -12.07 -19.58 17.28
N ALA A 345 -13.16 -19.40 16.55
CA ALA A 345 -14.01 -18.24 16.69
C ALA A 345 -15.01 -18.41 17.86
N ASN A 346 -15.17 -17.39 18.69
CA ASN A 346 -16.19 -17.30 19.72
C ASN A 346 -16.92 -15.94 19.64
N ALA A 347 -17.97 -15.76 20.44
CA ALA A 347 -18.79 -14.54 20.40
C ALA A 347 -18.00 -13.24 20.70
N ASP A 348 -16.94 -13.33 21.46
CA ASP A 348 -16.08 -12.21 21.86
C ASP A 348 -14.88 -12.00 20.90
N SER A 349 -14.69 -12.91 19.95
CA SER A 349 -13.58 -12.84 19.00
C SER A 349 -13.73 -11.64 18.06
N LYS A 350 -12.76 -10.75 18.08
CA LYS A 350 -12.64 -9.72 17.04
C LYS A 350 -11.97 -10.36 15.81
N ARG A 351 -12.30 -9.85 14.63
CA ARG A 351 -11.70 -10.34 13.38
C ARG A 351 -10.17 -10.28 13.40
N GLU A 352 -9.60 -9.21 13.97
CA GLU A 352 -8.16 -9.04 14.12
C GLU A 352 -7.54 -10.11 15.04
N SER A 353 -8.28 -10.58 16.06
CA SER A 353 -7.81 -11.63 16.98
C SER A 353 -7.87 -13.03 16.37
N LEU A 354 -8.74 -13.27 15.38
CA LEU A 354 -8.79 -14.52 14.63
C LEU A 354 -7.57 -14.71 13.71
N ASN A 355 -6.86 -13.63 13.41
CA ASN A 355 -5.68 -13.61 12.55
C ASN A 355 -4.39 -13.31 13.36
N ALA A 356 -4.36 -13.67 14.64
CA ALA A 356 -3.25 -13.32 15.53
C ALA A 356 -1.89 -13.90 15.07
N PHE A 357 -1.91 -15.09 14.47
CA PHE A 357 -0.74 -15.70 13.85
C PHE A 357 -0.84 -15.59 12.32
N ARG A 358 0.20 -15.05 11.70
CA ARG A 358 0.32 -14.97 10.24
C ARG A 358 1.66 -15.55 9.82
N LEU A 359 1.63 -16.57 9.00
CA LEU A 359 2.82 -17.28 8.53
C LEU A 359 3.21 -16.80 7.13
N ASN A 360 4.51 -16.62 6.89
CA ASN A 360 5.00 -16.27 5.55
C ASN A 360 4.64 -17.36 4.55
N VAL A 361 4.06 -16.96 3.42
CA VAL A 361 3.77 -17.89 2.32
C VAL A 361 5.06 -18.34 1.63
N ALA A 362 5.00 -19.45 0.91
CA ALA A 362 6.12 -19.89 0.07
C ALA A 362 6.28 -18.96 -1.15
N PRO A 363 7.50 -18.77 -1.68
CA PRO A 363 7.68 -18.22 -3.01
C PRO A 363 6.96 -19.09 -4.06
N GLY A 364 6.39 -18.46 -5.10
CA GLY A 364 5.61 -19.12 -6.12
C GLY A 364 4.61 -18.19 -6.79
N ASN A 365 3.74 -18.78 -7.62
CA ASN A 365 2.69 -18.03 -8.29
C ASN A 365 1.41 -18.01 -7.45
N TYR A 366 0.78 -16.86 -7.47
CA TYR A 366 -0.49 -16.60 -6.78
C TYR A 366 -1.44 -15.90 -7.74
N THR A 367 -2.71 -15.91 -7.41
CA THR A 367 -3.71 -15.12 -8.11
C THR A 367 -4.44 -14.20 -7.14
N VAL A 368 -4.90 -13.06 -7.65
CA VAL A 368 -5.76 -12.14 -6.92
C VAL A 368 -7.01 -11.84 -7.73
N SER A 369 -8.18 -11.89 -7.09
CA SER A 369 -9.48 -11.53 -7.67
C SER A 369 -10.11 -10.41 -6.87
N LEU A 370 -10.83 -9.51 -7.54
CA LEU A 370 -11.52 -8.38 -6.93
C LEU A 370 -13.02 -8.66 -6.82
N TYR A 371 -13.54 -8.59 -5.61
CA TYR A 371 -14.96 -8.70 -5.27
C TYR A 371 -15.47 -7.42 -4.63
N GLN A 372 -16.78 -7.22 -4.64
CA GLN A 372 -17.47 -6.25 -3.80
C GLN A 372 -18.47 -6.93 -2.88
N GLN A 373 -18.66 -6.34 -1.71
CA GLN A 373 -19.75 -6.69 -0.80
C GLN A 373 -20.61 -5.45 -0.56
N ILE A 374 -21.87 -5.51 -1.01
CA ILE A 374 -22.84 -4.43 -0.85
C ILE A 374 -24.16 -5.04 -0.38
N GLY A 375 -24.75 -4.47 0.69
CA GLY A 375 -26.00 -4.98 1.26
C GLY A 375 -25.93 -6.44 1.74
N GLY A 376 -24.71 -6.90 2.13
CA GLY A 376 -24.47 -8.29 2.55
C GLY A 376 -24.23 -9.27 1.40
N GLN A 377 -24.45 -8.88 0.14
CA GLN A 377 -24.20 -9.72 -1.03
C GLN A 377 -22.77 -9.52 -1.54
N VAL A 378 -22.09 -10.63 -1.85
CA VAL A 378 -20.75 -10.66 -2.42
C VAL A 378 -20.83 -10.96 -3.91
N THR A 379 -20.22 -10.11 -4.73
CA THR A 379 -20.20 -10.24 -6.20
C THR A 379 -18.76 -10.10 -6.69
N GLU A 380 -18.35 -10.98 -7.59
CA GLU A 380 -17.07 -10.86 -8.30
C GLU A 380 -17.14 -9.71 -9.31
N LEU A 381 -16.14 -8.85 -9.28
CA LEU A 381 -15.98 -7.75 -10.23
C LEU A 381 -14.96 -8.08 -11.31
N ILE A 382 -13.81 -8.61 -10.90
CA ILE A 382 -12.71 -8.99 -11.80
C ILE A 382 -12.17 -10.35 -11.35
N GLY A 383 -12.09 -11.28 -12.29
CA GLY A 383 -11.54 -12.62 -12.10
C GLY A 383 -10.03 -12.65 -11.85
N PRO A 384 -9.46 -13.85 -11.67
CA PRO A 384 -8.12 -13.98 -11.15
C PRO A 384 -7.06 -13.42 -12.11
N GLN A 385 -6.16 -12.61 -11.54
CA GLN A 385 -4.92 -12.17 -12.17
C GLN A 385 -3.73 -12.81 -11.47
N SER A 386 -2.80 -13.35 -12.24
CA SER A 386 -1.58 -13.99 -11.71
C SER A 386 -0.55 -12.95 -11.32
N PHE A 387 0.18 -13.21 -10.23
CA PHE A 387 1.38 -12.50 -9.83
C PHE A 387 2.35 -13.47 -9.16
N GLU A 388 3.63 -13.10 -9.13
CA GLU A 388 4.70 -13.90 -8.56
C GLU A 388 5.14 -13.35 -7.20
N VAL A 389 5.38 -14.23 -6.23
CA VAL A 389 6.07 -13.97 -4.99
C VAL A 389 7.45 -14.61 -5.07
N ASP A 390 8.50 -13.84 -4.87
CA ASP A 390 9.88 -14.32 -4.95
C ASP A 390 10.71 -13.76 -3.79
N ARG A 391 11.85 -14.37 -3.52
CA ARG A 391 12.80 -13.86 -2.54
C ARG A 391 13.62 -12.73 -3.13
N ILE A 392 13.92 -11.70 -2.34
CA ILE A 392 14.80 -10.61 -2.80
C ILE A 392 16.21 -11.11 -3.17
N ARG A 393 16.62 -12.21 -2.55
CA ARG A 393 17.87 -12.92 -2.82
C ARG A 393 17.76 -14.37 -2.36
N GLU A 394 18.54 -15.24 -2.97
CA GLU A 394 18.69 -16.60 -2.48
C GLU A 394 19.31 -16.63 -1.06
N ASN A 395 18.90 -17.61 -0.27
CA ASN A 395 19.50 -17.82 1.04
C ASN A 395 20.94 -18.32 0.87
N VAL A 396 21.87 -17.69 1.57
CA VAL A 396 23.29 -18.12 1.57
C VAL A 396 23.45 -19.53 2.17
N LEU A 397 22.66 -19.82 3.19
CA LEU A 397 22.60 -21.14 3.81
C LEU A 397 21.41 -21.91 3.22
N LYS A 398 21.67 -23.10 2.70
CA LYS A 398 20.60 -24.00 2.24
C LYS A 398 19.93 -24.64 3.47
N ASN A 399 18.61 -24.55 3.50
CA ASN A 399 17.83 -25.26 4.52
C ASN A 399 17.45 -26.64 3.97
N PRO A 400 17.92 -27.75 4.57
CA PRO A 400 17.55 -29.10 4.14
C PRO A 400 16.07 -29.43 4.40
N LEU A 401 15.38 -28.61 5.21
CA LEU A 401 13.97 -28.78 5.57
C LEU A 401 13.03 -27.87 4.75
N ALA A 402 13.56 -27.18 3.72
CA ALA A 402 12.77 -26.22 2.92
C ALA A 402 11.55 -26.89 2.25
N ASP A 403 11.74 -28.10 1.73
CA ASP A 403 10.68 -28.87 1.04
C ASP A 403 9.60 -29.40 2.00
N MET A 404 9.92 -29.51 3.30
CA MET A 404 8.97 -29.94 4.34
C MET A 404 8.19 -28.78 4.97
N ARG A 405 8.43 -27.56 4.49
CA ARG A 405 7.86 -26.36 5.12
C ARG A 405 6.34 -26.36 5.16
N GLN A 406 5.68 -26.73 4.07
CA GLN A 406 4.20 -26.73 4.01
C GLN A 406 3.62 -27.80 4.92
N ASP A 407 4.12 -29.01 4.87
CA ASP A 407 3.70 -30.11 5.77
C ASP A 407 3.87 -29.74 7.24
N TYR A 408 4.95 -29.05 7.56
CA TYR A 408 5.20 -28.57 8.92
C TYR A 408 4.19 -27.49 9.34
N ILE A 409 3.87 -26.56 8.46
CA ILE A 409 2.83 -25.55 8.68
C ILE A 409 1.49 -26.21 8.95
N ASP A 410 1.08 -27.17 8.12
CA ASP A 410 -0.23 -27.83 8.21
C ASP A 410 -0.37 -28.62 9.52
N GLN A 411 0.68 -29.34 9.92
CA GLN A 411 0.71 -30.07 11.18
C GLN A 411 0.68 -29.13 12.39
N LEU A 412 1.44 -28.02 12.35
CA LEU A 412 1.48 -27.02 13.42
C LEU A 412 0.10 -26.35 13.56
N MET A 413 -0.56 -26.02 12.45
CA MET A 413 -1.89 -25.44 12.43
C MET A 413 -2.94 -26.40 13.01
N ALA A 414 -2.88 -27.67 12.65
CA ALA A 414 -3.79 -28.68 13.18
C ALA A 414 -3.65 -28.87 14.70
N LEU A 415 -2.39 -28.94 15.18
CA LEU A 415 -2.11 -29.07 16.61
C LEU A 415 -2.59 -27.85 17.41
N ASP A 416 -2.32 -26.65 16.92
CA ASP A 416 -2.74 -25.39 17.59
C ASP A 416 -4.27 -25.29 17.65
N MET A 417 -4.98 -25.64 16.59
CA MET A 417 -6.45 -25.69 16.57
C MET A 417 -6.98 -26.64 17.65
N ASP A 418 -6.40 -27.83 17.77
CA ASP A 418 -6.77 -28.80 18.79
C ASP A 418 -6.53 -28.28 20.20
N ILE A 419 -5.38 -27.61 20.42
CA ILE A 419 -5.03 -26.97 21.70
C ILE A 419 -6.00 -25.83 22.02
N ASP A 420 -6.32 -24.99 21.06
CA ASP A 420 -7.27 -23.88 21.22
C ASP A 420 -8.66 -24.38 21.60
N LEU A 421 -9.18 -25.42 20.92
CA LEU A 421 -10.47 -26.05 21.23
C LEU A 421 -10.49 -26.60 22.66
N ALA A 422 -9.45 -27.34 23.05
CA ALA A 422 -9.33 -27.89 24.39
C ALA A 422 -9.22 -26.77 25.45
N SER A 423 -8.38 -25.77 25.22
CA SER A 423 -8.19 -24.63 26.11
C SER A 423 -9.47 -23.81 26.28
N HIS A 424 -10.25 -23.60 25.20
CA HIS A 424 -11.53 -22.92 25.27
C HIS A 424 -12.53 -23.68 26.13
N SER A 425 -12.65 -25.00 25.90
CA SER A 425 -13.51 -25.87 26.69
C SER A 425 -13.12 -25.89 28.18
N PHE A 426 -11.83 -25.93 28.45
CA PHE A 426 -11.29 -25.84 29.80
C PHE A 426 -11.61 -24.50 30.47
N LYS A 427 -11.35 -23.38 29.80
CA LYS A 427 -11.61 -22.01 30.32
C LYS A 427 -13.10 -21.82 30.61
N LYS A 428 -13.99 -22.28 29.71
CA LYS A 428 -15.45 -22.24 29.92
C LYS A 428 -15.85 -23.05 31.16
N SER A 429 -15.40 -24.30 31.27
CA SER A 429 -15.71 -25.16 32.41
C SER A 429 -15.09 -24.65 33.72
N SER A 430 -13.91 -24.03 33.67
CA SER A 430 -13.26 -23.38 34.81
C SER A 430 -14.08 -22.18 35.33
N LYS A 431 -14.64 -21.37 34.42
CA LYS A 431 -15.54 -20.25 34.78
C LYS A 431 -16.82 -20.80 35.43
N HIS A 432 -17.40 -21.84 34.85
CA HIS A 432 -18.58 -22.52 35.38
C HIS A 432 -18.34 -23.07 36.78
N LEU A 433 -17.21 -23.81 37.00
CA LEU A 433 -16.83 -24.31 38.31
C LEU A 433 -16.69 -23.21 39.36
N LYS A 434 -16.10 -22.06 39.00
CA LYS A 434 -16.01 -20.89 39.91
C LYS A 434 -17.40 -20.38 40.30
N THR A 435 -18.37 -20.46 39.41
CA THR A 435 -19.75 -20.07 39.69
C THR A 435 -20.48 -21.10 40.56
N LEU A 436 -20.25 -22.41 40.32
CA LEU A 436 -20.74 -23.48 41.20
C LEU A 436 -20.23 -23.35 42.64
N LEU A 437 -18.95 -23.02 42.81
CA LEU A 437 -18.37 -22.74 44.13
C LEU A 437 -19.03 -21.56 44.85
N LYS A 438 -19.49 -20.54 44.10
CA LYS A 438 -20.28 -19.42 44.68
C LYS A 438 -21.71 -19.81 45.02
N ALA A 439 -22.28 -20.78 44.31
CA ALA A 439 -23.63 -21.30 44.55
C ALA A 439 -23.66 -22.35 45.71
N LEU A 440 -22.50 -22.92 46.07
CA LEU A 440 -22.40 -23.95 47.09
C LEU A 440 -23.04 -23.63 48.47
N PRO A 441 -22.98 -22.38 49.00
CA PRO A 441 -23.61 -22.04 50.28
C PRO A 441 -25.14 -22.15 50.27
N TYR A 442 -25.78 -22.21 49.09
CA TYR A 442 -27.24 -22.27 48.95
C TYR A 442 -27.76 -23.71 48.79
N VAL A 443 -26.89 -24.71 48.82
CA VAL A 443 -27.25 -26.13 48.73
C VAL A 443 -27.61 -26.65 50.13
N GLU A 444 -28.56 -27.57 50.17
CA GLU A 444 -28.96 -28.22 51.43
C GLU A 444 -27.78 -28.86 52.19
N THR A 445 -27.75 -28.71 53.49
CA THR A 445 -26.63 -29.15 54.37
C THR A 445 -26.40 -30.65 54.37
N SER A 446 -27.36 -31.48 53.94
CA SER A 446 -27.24 -32.93 53.76
C SER A 446 -26.24 -33.34 52.65
N GLN A 447 -25.87 -32.41 51.76
CA GLN A 447 -25.05 -32.66 50.54
C GLN A 447 -23.57 -32.28 50.74
N LYS A 448 -22.99 -32.54 51.95
CA LYS A 448 -21.58 -32.20 52.30
C LYS A 448 -20.54 -32.73 51.31
N TYR A 449 -20.81 -33.80 50.59
CA TYR A 449 -19.89 -34.38 49.61
C TYR A 449 -19.68 -33.45 48.38
N LEU A 450 -20.66 -32.60 48.05
CA LEU A 450 -20.54 -31.66 46.96
C LEU A 450 -19.44 -30.64 47.20
N SER A 451 -19.28 -30.18 48.44
CA SER A 451 -18.18 -29.27 48.79
C SER A 451 -16.81 -29.90 48.52
N SER A 452 -16.59 -31.14 48.98
CA SER A 452 -15.28 -31.81 48.73
C SER A 452 -15.06 -32.10 47.26
N THR A 453 -16.09 -32.45 46.51
CA THR A 453 -16.05 -32.66 45.04
C THR A 453 -15.63 -31.38 44.32
N LEU A 454 -16.29 -30.24 44.60
CA LEU A 454 -16.01 -28.97 43.91
C LEU A 454 -14.60 -28.45 44.27
N HIS A 455 -14.14 -28.61 45.49
CA HIS A 455 -12.77 -28.27 45.89
C HIS A 455 -11.72 -29.17 45.20
N ALA A 456 -11.97 -30.46 45.10
CA ALA A 456 -11.08 -31.35 44.35
C ALA A 456 -11.01 -30.99 42.86
N LEU A 457 -12.15 -30.59 42.26
CA LEU A 457 -12.20 -30.08 40.87
C LEU A 457 -11.41 -28.77 40.75
N ARG A 458 -11.51 -27.86 41.71
CA ARG A 458 -10.69 -26.63 41.72
C ARG A 458 -9.21 -26.93 41.76
N ASP A 459 -8.77 -27.87 42.55
CA ASP A 459 -7.35 -28.23 42.64
C ASP A 459 -6.84 -28.87 41.33
N ARG A 460 -7.69 -29.69 40.68
CA ARG A 460 -7.44 -30.18 39.30
C ARG A 460 -7.41 -29.06 38.28
N MET A 461 -8.32 -28.11 38.38
CA MET A 461 -8.30 -26.92 37.52
C MET A 461 -6.97 -26.19 37.58
N HIS A 462 -6.45 -25.94 38.80
CA HIS A 462 -5.15 -25.29 38.98
C HIS A 462 -3.99 -26.14 38.43
N SER A 463 -4.09 -27.46 38.51
CA SER A 463 -3.08 -28.36 37.95
C SER A 463 -3.03 -28.30 36.42
N VAL A 464 -4.18 -28.33 35.77
CA VAL A 464 -4.29 -28.19 34.29
C VAL A 464 -3.83 -26.80 33.84
N ASP A 465 -4.28 -25.75 34.54
CA ASP A 465 -3.91 -24.37 34.23
C ASP A 465 -2.39 -24.16 34.27
N ARG A 466 -1.75 -24.74 35.26
CA ARG A 466 -0.28 -24.68 35.39
C ARG A 466 0.46 -25.40 34.26
N LEU A 467 -0.06 -26.49 33.74
CA LEU A 467 0.52 -27.20 32.60
C LEU A 467 0.33 -26.43 31.28
N LEU A 468 -0.79 -25.73 31.13
CA LEU A 468 -1.08 -24.90 29.96
C LEU A 468 -0.27 -23.59 29.95
N GLU A 469 -0.38 -22.80 31.02
CA GLU A 469 0.08 -21.40 31.06
C GLU A 469 1.29 -21.18 32.02
N GLY A 470 1.63 -22.16 32.85
CA GLY A 470 2.71 -22.05 33.85
C GLY A 470 2.23 -21.55 35.22
N SER A 471 3.17 -21.31 36.11
CA SER A 471 2.91 -20.83 37.47
C SER A 471 2.91 -19.30 37.50
N SER A 472 1.73 -18.70 37.72
CA SER A 472 1.60 -17.24 37.88
C SER A 472 2.43 -16.73 39.06
N SER A 473 2.49 -17.47 40.16
CA SER A 473 3.27 -17.11 41.35
C SER A 473 4.78 -17.06 41.09
N LYS A 474 5.30 -17.95 40.22
CA LYS A 474 6.70 -17.90 39.80
C LYS A 474 6.96 -16.71 38.89
N ALA A 475 6.02 -16.46 37.96
CA ALA A 475 6.10 -15.32 37.05
C ALA A 475 6.13 -13.97 37.79
N GLU A 476 5.33 -13.81 38.87
CA GLU A 476 5.29 -12.60 39.70
C GLU A 476 6.63 -12.25 40.36
N VAL A 477 7.42 -13.25 40.68
CA VAL A 477 8.74 -13.06 41.32
C VAL A 477 9.91 -13.23 40.35
N GLY A 478 9.65 -13.43 39.06
CA GLY A 478 10.68 -13.63 38.04
C GLY A 478 11.42 -14.96 38.15
N GLU A 479 10.87 -15.95 38.84
CA GLU A 479 11.44 -17.28 38.96
C GLU A 479 11.23 -18.07 37.66
N LYS A 480 12.26 -18.85 37.28
CA LYS A 480 12.18 -19.74 36.11
C LYS A 480 11.18 -20.87 36.35
N ASP A 481 10.37 -21.13 35.35
CA ASP A 481 9.44 -22.26 35.30
C ASP A 481 9.79 -23.21 34.16
N ASN A 482 9.19 -24.38 34.15
CA ASN A 482 9.25 -25.30 33.02
C ASN A 482 8.59 -24.65 31.81
N LEU A 483 9.10 -24.95 30.61
CA LEU A 483 8.51 -24.47 29.40
C LEU A 483 7.11 -25.08 29.19
N THR A 484 6.10 -24.22 29.12
CA THR A 484 4.71 -24.62 28.99
C THR A 484 4.39 -25.14 27.58
N LEU A 485 3.23 -25.77 27.41
CA LEU A 485 2.72 -26.18 26.10
C LEU A 485 2.63 -24.99 25.15
N SER A 486 2.03 -23.88 25.60
CA SER A 486 1.89 -22.64 24.81
C SER A 486 3.23 -22.07 24.36
N TYR A 487 4.24 -22.08 25.27
CA TYR A 487 5.57 -21.60 24.89
C TYR A 487 6.26 -22.51 23.86
N ARG A 488 6.14 -23.84 24.00
CA ARG A 488 6.72 -24.81 23.05
C ARG A 488 6.13 -24.66 21.66
N LEU A 489 4.81 -24.47 21.57
CA LEU A 489 4.12 -24.24 20.32
C LEU A 489 4.49 -22.89 19.69
N TYR A 490 4.51 -21.82 20.50
CA TYR A 490 4.98 -20.51 20.04
C TYR A 490 6.40 -20.56 19.48
N PHE A 491 7.32 -21.24 20.19
CA PHE A 491 8.69 -21.39 19.72
C PHE A 491 8.76 -22.17 18.40
N ALA A 492 7.99 -23.24 18.27
CA ALA A 492 7.89 -24.02 17.04
C ALA A 492 7.38 -23.15 15.85
N ALA A 493 6.36 -22.31 16.09
CA ALA A 493 5.80 -21.40 15.09
C ALA A 493 6.75 -20.26 14.71
N ASN A 494 7.58 -19.79 15.65
CA ASN A 494 8.50 -18.67 15.43
C ASN A 494 9.51 -18.94 14.30
N GLY A 495 9.86 -20.20 14.07
CA GLY A 495 10.68 -20.61 12.91
C GLY A 495 10.09 -20.30 11.54
N LEU A 496 8.80 -19.95 11.47
CA LEU A 496 8.07 -19.65 10.24
C LEU A 496 7.64 -18.18 10.13
N MET A 497 7.58 -17.43 11.24
CA MET A 497 6.98 -16.09 11.28
C MET A 497 7.91 -14.99 10.79
N ASP A 498 9.14 -14.97 11.26
CA ASP A 498 10.05 -13.82 11.12
C ASP A 498 11.35 -14.13 10.37
N ASN A 499 11.41 -15.26 9.66
CA ASN A 499 12.56 -15.58 8.83
C ASN A 499 12.16 -16.26 7.51
N SER A 500 12.99 -16.07 6.50
CA SER A 500 12.84 -16.70 5.18
C SER A 500 13.53 -18.07 5.07
N TYR A 501 14.30 -18.45 6.07
CA TYR A 501 15.07 -19.71 6.07
C TYR A 501 14.14 -20.91 6.28
N GLY A 502 13.15 -20.78 7.18
CA GLY A 502 12.22 -21.85 7.54
C GLY A 502 12.55 -22.49 8.90
N PRO A 503 11.86 -23.59 9.26
CA PRO A 503 12.07 -24.23 10.56
C PRO A 503 13.49 -24.83 10.65
N THR A 504 14.06 -24.75 11.84
CA THR A 504 15.31 -25.45 12.18
C THR A 504 14.99 -26.76 12.90
N PRO A 505 15.96 -27.70 13.02
CA PRO A 505 15.75 -28.91 13.81
C PRO A 505 15.23 -28.65 15.23
N LEU A 506 15.67 -27.57 15.88
CA LEU A 506 15.22 -27.17 17.21
C LEU A 506 13.74 -26.76 17.25
N HIS A 507 13.24 -26.08 16.22
CA HIS A 507 11.82 -25.75 16.10
C HIS A 507 10.99 -27.03 15.94
N MET A 508 11.44 -27.97 15.13
CA MET A 508 10.78 -29.27 14.93
C MET A 508 10.78 -30.10 16.23
N GLU A 509 11.88 -30.13 16.96
CA GLU A 509 11.97 -30.81 18.27
C GLU A 509 10.98 -30.18 19.26
N SER A 510 10.90 -28.85 19.33
CA SER A 510 9.91 -28.15 20.18
C SER A 510 8.47 -28.49 19.81
N PHE A 511 8.19 -28.65 18.53
CA PHE A 511 6.88 -29.08 18.04
C PHE A 511 6.54 -30.51 18.50
N GLU A 512 7.45 -31.46 18.37
CA GLU A 512 7.22 -32.85 18.83
C GLU A 512 7.04 -32.94 20.35
N VAL A 513 7.78 -32.11 21.11
CA VAL A 513 7.58 -31.99 22.57
C VAL A 513 6.17 -31.41 22.86
N ALA A 514 5.74 -30.38 22.15
CA ALA A 514 4.40 -29.80 22.31
C ALA A 514 3.30 -30.83 22.01
N LYS A 515 3.45 -31.61 20.96
CA LYS A 515 2.53 -32.69 20.57
C LYS A 515 2.42 -33.77 21.65
N THR A 516 3.54 -34.17 22.22
CA THR A 516 3.59 -35.15 23.34
C THR A 516 2.89 -34.59 24.57
N LEU A 517 3.24 -33.37 24.99
CA LEU A 517 2.60 -32.71 26.14
C LEU A 517 1.09 -32.56 25.96
N PHE A 518 0.66 -32.20 24.77
CA PHE A 518 -0.77 -32.09 24.50
C PHE A 518 -1.49 -33.45 24.53
N SER A 519 -0.87 -34.50 24.02
CA SER A 519 -1.45 -35.83 24.06
C SER A 519 -1.71 -36.34 25.50
N GLU A 520 -0.88 -35.92 26.46
CA GLU A 520 -1.06 -36.20 27.88
C GLU A 520 -2.10 -35.29 28.53
N LEU A 521 -2.13 -34.01 28.14
CA LEU A 521 -3.00 -32.99 28.73
C LEU A 521 -4.45 -33.06 28.24
N LYS A 522 -4.67 -33.41 26.99
CA LYS A 522 -6.02 -33.48 26.37
C LYS A 522 -7.00 -34.34 27.18
N PRO A 523 -6.70 -35.59 27.56
CA PRO A 523 -7.61 -36.39 28.36
C PRO A 523 -7.83 -35.81 29.77
N MET A 524 -6.86 -35.10 30.35
CA MET A 524 -7.06 -34.42 31.64
C MET A 524 -8.09 -33.30 31.54
N ILE A 525 -8.05 -32.52 30.43
CA ILE A 525 -9.01 -31.48 30.14
C ILE A 525 -10.39 -32.07 29.90
N GLU A 526 -10.51 -33.10 29.04
CA GLU A 526 -11.80 -33.75 28.70
C GLU A 526 -12.48 -34.32 29.95
N ASN A 527 -11.72 -35.01 30.81
CA ASN A 527 -12.23 -35.54 32.08
C ASN A 527 -12.63 -34.41 33.03
N PHE A 528 -11.86 -33.33 33.12
CA PHE A 528 -12.23 -32.17 33.94
C PHE A 528 -13.55 -31.53 33.46
N VAL A 529 -13.73 -31.31 32.16
CA VAL A 529 -14.95 -30.75 31.56
C VAL A 529 -16.17 -31.64 31.89
N LEU A 530 -16.01 -32.95 31.75
CA LEU A 530 -17.08 -33.93 32.05
C LEU A 530 -17.45 -33.92 33.54
N ASP A 531 -16.45 -33.90 34.42
CA ASP A 531 -16.66 -33.92 35.86
C ASP A 531 -17.31 -32.63 36.38
N VAL A 532 -16.96 -31.49 35.82
CA VAL A 532 -17.61 -30.20 36.12
C VAL A 532 -19.07 -30.22 35.68
N LYS A 533 -19.37 -30.76 34.50
CA LYS A 533 -20.74 -30.92 34.02
C LYS A 533 -21.56 -31.85 34.92
N THR A 534 -20.94 -32.94 35.36
CA THR A 534 -21.58 -33.89 36.29
C THR A 534 -21.84 -33.26 37.66
N ALA A 535 -20.86 -32.49 38.17
CA ALA A 535 -21.01 -31.76 39.43
C ALA A 535 -22.09 -30.66 39.34
N SER A 536 -22.24 -29.99 38.20
CA SER A 536 -23.31 -29.02 37.95
C SER A 536 -24.68 -29.63 38.06
N ALA A 537 -24.90 -30.81 37.41
CA ALA A 537 -26.19 -31.51 37.51
C ALA A 537 -26.53 -31.92 38.95
N LYS A 538 -25.56 -32.42 39.70
CA LYS A 538 -25.75 -32.77 41.12
C LYS A 538 -26.03 -31.55 42.00
N MET A 539 -25.44 -30.41 41.70
CA MET A 539 -25.71 -29.12 42.39
C MET A 539 -27.18 -28.68 42.14
N GLU A 540 -27.63 -28.80 40.90
CA GLU A 540 -29.02 -28.50 40.53
C GLU A 540 -30.04 -29.43 41.24
N GLU A 541 -29.77 -30.74 41.23
CA GLU A 541 -30.57 -31.74 41.98
C GLU A 541 -30.61 -31.47 43.49
N ALA A 542 -29.54 -30.85 44.03
CA ALA A 542 -29.44 -30.48 45.43
C ALA A 542 -30.02 -29.09 45.75
N GLY A 543 -30.76 -28.47 44.84
CA GLY A 543 -31.46 -27.21 45.04
C GLY A 543 -30.57 -25.95 44.93
N ALA A 544 -29.41 -26.08 44.30
CA ALA A 544 -28.56 -24.88 44.02
C ALA A 544 -29.30 -23.90 43.08
N PRO A 545 -29.01 -22.59 43.19
CA PRO A 545 -29.49 -21.64 42.19
C PRO A 545 -29.04 -22.02 40.79
N VAL A 546 -29.88 -21.73 39.78
CA VAL A 546 -29.51 -21.93 38.36
C VAL A 546 -28.24 -21.14 38.03
N VAL A 547 -27.23 -21.84 37.54
CA VAL A 547 -25.97 -21.25 37.13
C VAL A 547 -26.00 -21.04 35.62
N LEU A 548 -25.89 -19.79 35.19
CA LEU A 548 -25.75 -19.44 33.79
C LEU A 548 -24.26 -19.38 33.41
N ASP A 549 -23.95 -19.91 32.23
CA ASP A 549 -22.57 -19.95 31.64
C ASP A 549 -22.03 -18.57 31.24
#